data_b2c74b393fd221408320dc7a4055df14
#
_entry.id   b2c74b393fd221408320dc7a4055df14
#
_cell.length_a   1.000
_cell.length_b   1.000
_cell.length_c   1.000
_cell.angle_alpha   90.00
_cell.angle_beta   90.00
_cell.angle_gamma   90.00
#
_symmetry.space_group_name_H-M   'P 1'
#
loop_
_entity.id
_entity.type
_entity.pdbx_description
1 polymer ?
#
loop_
_entity_poly.entity_id
_entity_poly.type
_entity_poly.pdbx_seq_one_letter_code
_entity_poly.pdbx_strand_id
1 'polypeptide(L)'
;QYQDFDITYFVSDDVFPTFEVFDRSRFGDMMIQQILPEKNRWCWLMQFMDGNRLDLKIQPVSVVPDYLAEDTLNTILLDKTGHYTNLTATSDRTHWVQRPTQSEFDDSITEFFWVSTYVLKGILRGELLYANTFFESIVREELYRLLTWRIGRDTDFSLSVGKAHKRLPAYFEGIESLYDLSDLTGTGQALSTALKMANDLLPSLSHDLQLTYDVASVERTTDYILRQL
;
A
#
# COMPACT_ATOMS: atom_id res chain seq x y z
N GLN A 1 1.59 11.32 21.76
CA GLN A 1 1.94 11.13 20.34
C GLN A 1 2.35 9.67 20.15
N TYR A 2 1.61 8.96 19.31
CA TYR A 2 1.88 7.55 19.05
C TYR A 2 3.03 7.43 18.05
N GLN A 3 4.06 6.64 18.39
CA GLN A 3 5.24 6.43 17.57
C GLN A 3 5.43 4.93 17.31
N ASP A 4 5.77 4.60 16.08
CA ASP A 4 6.22 3.27 15.68
C ASP A 4 7.74 3.33 15.50
N PHE A 5 8.46 2.45 16.18
CA PHE A 5 9.91 2.33 16.08
C PHE A 5 10.26 1.02 15.37
N ASP A 6 10.79 1.12 14.16
CA ASP A 6 11.32 -0.03 13.43
C ASP A 6 12.84 -0.11 13.70
N ILE A 7 13.26 -1.08 14.48
CA ILE A 7 14.67 -1.23 14.89
C ILE A 7 15.17 -2.62 14.47
N THR A 8 16.31 -2.64 13.79
CA THR A 8 17.00 -3.88 13.44
C THR A 8 18.37 -3.93 14.09
N TYR A 9 18.64 -4.98 14.86
CA TYR A 9 19.97 -5.33 15.33
C TYR A 9 20.60 -6.37 14.42
N PHE A 10 21.81 -6.11 13.96
CA PHE A 10 22.64 -7.09 13.29
C PHE A 10 23.66 -7.64 14.28
N VAL A 11 23.67 -8.95 14.41
CA VAL A 11 24.53 -9.68 15.33
C VAL A 11 25.42 -10.66 14.55
N SER A 12 26.54 -11.09 15.13
CA SER A 12 27.37 -12.10 14.49
C SER A 12 26.58 -13.39 14.25
N ASP A 13 26.88 -14.06 13.13
CA ASP A 13 26.10 -15.19 12.63
C ASP A 13 26.07 -16.38 13.60
N ASP A 14 27.13 -16.55 14.40
CA ASP A 14 27.24 -17.56 15.46
C ASP A 14 26.34 -17.25 16.68
N VAL A 15 26.10 -15.97 16.98
CA VAL A 15 25.25 -15.54 18.10
C VAL A 15 23.77 -15.49 17.71
N PHE A 16 23.47 -15.26 16.43
CA PHE A 16 22.09 -15.10 15.94
C PHE A 16 21.12 -16.20 16.42
N PRO A 17 21.45 -17.52 16.42
CA PRO A 17 20.52 -18.55 16.86
C PRO A 17 20.13 -18.45 18.34
N THR A 18 20.95 -17.82 19.18
CA THR A 18 20.69 -17.72 20.63
C THR A 18 19.52 -16.79 20.97
N PHE A 19 19.06 -15.96 20.02
CA PHE A 19 17.96 -15.02 20.19
C PHE A 19 16.58 -15.67 20.10
N GLU A 20 16.48 -16.99 19.87
CA GLU A 20 15.18 -17.70 19.95
C GLU A 20 14.48 -17.43 21.31
N VAL A 21 15.25 -17.36 22.40
CA VAL A 21 14.76 -17.07 23.75
C VAL A 21 15.24 -15.68 24.18
N PHE A 22 14.65 -14.64 23.61
CA PHE A 22 15.01 -13.26 23.95
C PHE A 22 14.01 -12.64 24.94
N ASP A 23 14.50 -12.12 26.05
CA ASP A 23 13.67 -11.41 27.03
C ASP A 23 13.29 -10.02 26.52
N ARG A 24 11.99 -9.84 26.29
CA ARG A 24 11.40 -8.61 25.77
C ARG A 24 10.76 -7.74 26.84
N SER A 25 10.61 -8.23 28.07
CA SER A 25 10.01 -7.49 29.21
C SER A 25 10.77 -6.19 29.52
N ARG A 26 12.07 -6.16 29.17
CA ARG A 26 12.96 -5.00 29.37
C ARG A 26 12.56 -3.75 28.59
N PHE A 27 11.70 -3.86 27.58
CA PHE A 27 11.29 -2.71 26.73
C PHE A 27 10.11 -1.93 27.31
N GLY A 28 9.42 -2.46 28.32
CA GLY A 28 8.30 -1.78 28.97
C GLY A 28 7.13 -2.69 29.29
N ASP A 29 6.04 -2.07 29.73
CA ASP A 29 4.78 -2.77 30.02
C ASP A 29 4.06 -3.09 28.71
N MET A 30 4.13 -4.36 28.30
CA MET A 30 3.69 -4.84 27.00
C MET A 30 2.20 -5.15 27.01
N MET A 31 1.43 -4.51 26.13
CA MET A 31 0.00 -4.77 25.93
C MET A 31 -0.23 -6.05 25.12
N ILE A 32 0.45 -6.16 23.97
CA ILE A 32 0.32 -7.30 23.05
C ILE A 32 1.58 -7.43 22.21
N GLN A 33 1.90 -8.64 21.79
CA GLN A 33 2.96 -8.89 20.83
C GLN A 33 2.52 -9.88 19.76
N GLN A 34 3.14 -9.75 18.57
CA GLN A 34 3.13 -10.76 17.52
C GLN A 34 4.57 -11.18 17.23
N ILE A 35 4.78 -12.49 17.12
CA ILE A 35 6.08 -13.06 16.77
C ILE A 35 6.01 -13.55 15.34
N LEU A 36 6.93 -13.10 14.50
CA LEU A 36 7.02 -13.49 13.09
C LEU A 36 8.34 -14.24 12.88
N PRO A 37 8.35 -15.57 13.07
CA PRO A 37 9.56 -16.37 12.86
C PRO A 37 9.84 -16.50 11.37
N GLU A 38 11.06 -16.17 10.97
CA GLU A 38 11.58 -16.39 9.63
C GLU A 38 12.96 -17.04 9.72
N LYS A 39 13.38 -17.73 8.65
CA LYS A 39 14.61 -18.54 8.65
C LYS A 39 15.87 -17.76 9.07
N ASN A 40 15.97 -16.49 8.66
CA ASN A 40 17.14 -15.64 8.91
C ASN A 40 16.79 -14.37 9.66
N ARG A 41 15.66 -14.35 10.38
CA ARG A 41 15.20 -13.17 11.09
C ARG A 41 14.32 -13.53 12.27
N TRP A 42 14.66 -13.01 13.45
CA TRP A 42 13.73 -12.91 14.56
C TRP A 42 13.01 -11.57 14.46
N CYS A 43 11.70 -11.57 14.49
CA CYS A 43 10.90 -10.34 14.42
C CYS A 43 9.80 -10.37 15.48
N TRP A 44 9.77 -9.35 16.31
CA TRP A 44 8.76 -9.12 17.33
C TRP A 44 8.11 -7.77 17.10
N LEU A 45 6.79 -7.77 16.90
CA LEU A 45 5.97 -6.59 16.85
C LEU A 45 5.36 -6.41 18.23
N MET A 46 5.71 -5.34 18.94
CA MET A 46 5.34 -5.12 20.34
C MET A 46 4.61 -3.80 20.49
N GLN A 47 3.41 -3.85 21.09
CA GLN A 47 2.63 -2.68 21.47
C GLN A 47 2.66 -2.53 22.99
N PHE A 48 2.95 -1.34 23.48
CA PHE A 48 3.08 -1.05 24.90
C PHE A 48 1.90 -0.25 25.46
N MET A 49 1.70 -0.32 26.78
CA MET A 49 0.61 0.37 27.46
C MET A 49 0.70 1.91 27.40
N ASP A 50 1.87 2.46 27.13
CA ASP A 50 2.10 3.89 26.94
C ASP A 50 1.74 4.40 25.53
N GLY A 51 1.26 3.48 24.65
CA GLY A 51 0.88 3.77 23.27
C GLY A 51 2.01 3.70 22.24
N ASN A 52 3.26 3.46 22.66
CA ASN A 52 4.37 3.25 21.73
C ASN A 52 4.34 1.85 21.13
N ARG A 53 4.92 1.71 19.94
CA ARG A 53 5.10 0.43 19.26
C ARG A 53 6.58 0.25 18.90
N LEU A 54 7.08 -0.96 19.11
CA LEU A 54 8.42 -1.36 18.68
C LEU A 54 8.33 -2.62 17.80
N ASP A 55 8.75 -2.47 16.57
CA ASP A 55 8.97 -3.58 15.63
C ASP A 55 10.48 -3.90 15.68
N LEU A 56 10.82 -4.88 16.50
CA LEU A 56 12.21 -5.29 16.74
C LEU A 56 12.56 -6.45 15.83
N LYS A 57 13.63 -6.27 15.05
CA LYS A 57 14.21 -7.32 14.21
C LYS A 57 15.62 -7.64 14.68
N ILE A 58 15.99 -8.92 14.71
CA ILE A 58 17.38 -9.36 14.90
C ILE A 58 17.75 -10.25 13.70
N GLN A 59 18.87 -9.94 13.08
CA GLN A 59 19.35 -10.61 11.87
C GLN A 59 20.86 -10.89 11.95
N PRO A 60 21.38 -11.89 11.24
CA PRO A 60 22.82 -12.11 11.16
C PRO A 60 23.47 -10.98 10.35
N VAL A 61 24.73 -10.65 10.72
CA VAL A 61 25.48 -9.56 10.05
C VAL A 61 25.73 -9.84 8.57
N SER A 62 25.73 -11.09 8.16
CA SER A 62 25.91 -11.49 6.76
C SER A 62 24.85 -10.96 5.81
N VAL A 63 23.64 -10.60 6.30
CA VAL A 63 22.57 -10.06 5.43
C VAL A 63 22.56 -8.53 5.31
N VAL A 64 23.44 -7.83 6.03
CA VAL A 64 23.46 -6.35 6.04
C VAL A 64 23.55 -5.71 4.65
N PRO A 65 24.42 -6.18 3.73
CA PRO A 65 24.49 -5.58 2.40
C PRO A 65 23.17 -5.63 1.65
N ASP A 66 22.50 -6.78 1.65
CA ASP A 66 21.20 -6.97 0.98
C ASP A 66 20.10 -6.14 1.65
N TYR A 67 20.08 -6.14 3.00
CA TYR A 67 19.11 -5.36 3.76
C TYR A 67 19.20 -3.85 3.49
N LEU A 68 20.40 -3.29 3.39
CA LEU A 68 20.62 -1.88 3.09
C LEU A 68 20.34 -1.54 1.62
N ALA A 69 20.47 -2.50 0.71
CA ALA A 69 20.13 -2.33 -0.70
C ALA A 69 18.62 -2.39 -0.95
N GLU A 70 17.88 -3.18 -0.17
CA GLU A 70 16.44 -3.39 -0.32
C GLU A 70 15.63 -2.13 0.02
N ASP A 71 16.02 -1.41 1.08
CA ASP A 71 15.31 -0.21 1.53
C ASP A 71 16.27 0.94 1.83
N THR A 72 16.11 2.05 1.12
CA THR A 72 16.93 3.27 1.29
C THR A 72 16.46 4.17 2.44
N LEU A 73 15.36 3.85 3.14
CA LEU A 73 14.88 4.57 4.32
C LEU A 73 15.67 4.22 5.59
N ASN A 74 16.59 3.25 5.52
CA ASN A 74 17.37 2.84 6.67
C ASN A 74 18.37 3.91 7.13
N THR A 75 18.49 4.07 8.46
CA THR A 75 19.51 4.91 9.10
C THR A 75 20.29 4.06 10.09
N ILE A 76 21.61 4.04 9.99
CA ILE A 76 22.46 3.35 10.95
C ILE A 76 22.61 4.24 12.19
N LEU A 77 22.10 3.76 13.33
CA LEU A 77 22.21 4.44 14.62
C LEU A 77 23.53 4.13 15.33
N LEU A 78 24.06 2.93 15.14
CA LEU A 78 25.30 2.47 15.77
C LEU A 78 26.00 1.44 14.90
N ASP A 79 27.23 1.71 14.50
CA ASP A 79 28.15 0.76 13.87
C ASP A 79 29.38 0.56 14.76
N LYS A 80 29.45 -0.59 15.45
CA LYS A 80 30.57 -0.96 16.29
C LYS A 80 31.80 -1.45 15.53
N THR A 81 31.61 -1.78 14.25
CA THR A 81 32.66 -2.35 13.39
C THR A 81 33.37 -1.30 12.55
N GLY A 82 32.71 -0.17 12.29
CA GLY A 82 33.18 0.90 11.42
C GLY A 82 33.14 0.55 9.93
N HIS A 83 32.45 -0.54 9.55
CA HIS A 83 32.37 -0.98 8.15
C HIS A 83 31.34 -0.21 7.32
N TYR A 84 30.37 0.46 7.96
CA TYR A 84 29.23 1.08 7.30
C TYR A 84 29.22 2.61 7.40
N THR A 85 30.39 3.24 7.51
CA THR A 85 30.54 4.69 7.74
C THR A 85 30.22 5.57 6.53
N ASN A 86 30.20 5.02 5.30
CA ASN A 86 30.04 5.77 4.06
C ASN A 86 28.71 5.43 3.37
N LEU A 87 27.60 5.39 4.10
CA LEU A 87 26.30 5.14 3.51
C LEU A 87 25.77 6.37 2.77
N THR A 88 25.02 6.11 1.71
CA THR A 88 24.22 7.12 1.01
C THR A 88 23.21 7.73 1.99
N ALA A 89 22.90 9.02 1.83
CA ALA A 89 21.86 9.67 2.62
C ALA A 89 20.53 8.91 2.51
N THR A 90 19.83 8.80 3.64
CA THR A 90 18.50 8.17 3.71
C THR A 90 17.54 8.81 2.72
N SER A 91 16.81 7.99 1.98
CA SER A 91 15.87 8.40 0.94
C SER A 91 14.70 7.45 0.86
N ASP A 92 13.51 7.95 0.53
CA ASP A 92 12.32 7.14 0.29
C ASP A 92 12.21 6.61 -1.15
N ARG A 93 13.30 6.70 -1.91
CA ARG A 93 13.33 6.37 -3.35
C ARG A 93 12.87 4.95 -3.68
N THR A 94 13.15 3.98 -2.84
CA THR A 94 12.69 2.59 -3.00
C THR A 94 11.17 2.45 -2.88
N HIS A 95 10.49 3.47 -2.34
CA HIS A 95 9.03 3.52 -2.17
C HIS A 95 8.33 4.45 -3.16
N TRP A 96 9.06 5.03 -4.11
CA TRP A 96 8.44 5.89 -5.11
C TRP A 96 7.51 5.11 -6.02
N VAL A 97 6.48 5.79 -6.48
CA VAL A 97 5.56 5.22 -7.47
C VAL A 97 6.35 4.73 -8.68
N GLN A 98 6.08 3.50 -9.09
CA GLN A 98 6.72 2.94 -10.28
C GLN A 98 5.84 3.20 -11.50
N ARG A 99 6.50 3.49 -12.64
CA ARG A 99 5.79 3.67 -13.92
C ARG A 99 5.18 2.33 -14.34
N PRO A 100 3.87 2.28 -14.66
CA PRO A 100 3.27 1.03 -15.10
C PRO A 100 3.78 0.59 -16.46
N THR A 101 3.85 -0.72 -16.64
CA THR A 101 3.92 -1.36 -17.94
C THR A 101 2.56 -1.37 -18.62
N GLN A 102 2.50 -1.63 -19.92
CA GLN A 102 1.22 -1.80 -20.64
C GLN A 102 0.37 -2.90 -19.99
N SER A 103 0.97 -4.04 -19.64
CA SER A 103 0.25 -5.16 -19.01
C SER A 103 -0.37 -4.78 -17.67
N GLU A 104 0.38 -4.11 -16.79
CA GLU A 104 -0.13 -3.65 -15.50
C GLU A 104 -1.27 -2.65 -15.65
N PHE A 105 -1.20 -1.79 -16.66
CA PHE A 105 -2.24 -0.81 -16.97
C PHE A 105 -3.51 -1.49 -17.49
N ASP A 106 -3.37 -2.45 -18.43
CA ASP A 106 -4.49 -3.22 -18.97
C ASP A 106 -5.17 -4.07 -17.90
N ASP A 107 -4.39 -4.74 -17.05
CA ASP A 107 -4.89 -5.58 -15.97
C ASP A 107 -5.68 -4.73 -14.96
N SER A 108 -5.15 -3.58 -14.56
CA SER A 108 -5.81 -2.67 -13.61
C SER A 108 -7.14 -2.13 -14.16
N ILE A 109 -7.17 -1.68 -15.41
CA ILE A 109 -8.38 -1.17 -16.05
C ILE A 109 -9.41 -2.29 -16.20
N THR A 110 -8.98 -3.44 -16.68
CA THR A 110 -9.87 -4.59 -16.87
C THR A 110 -10.48 -5.02 -15.55
N GLU A 111 -9.70 -5.17 -14.50
CA GLU A 111 -10.18 -5.59 -13.19
C GLU A 111 -11.12 -4.55 -12.57
N PHE A 112 -10.78 -3.25 -12.67
CA PHE A 112 -11.63 -2.17 -12.20
C PHE A 112 -13.01 -2.22 -12.83
N PHE A 113 -13.12 -2.24 -14.17
CA PHE A 113 -14.41 -2.19 -14.85
C PHE A 113 -15.16 -3.52 -14.77
N TRP A 114 -14.45 -4.64 -14.83
CA TRP A 114 -15.06 -5.97 -14.70
C TRP A 114 -15.71 -6.16 -13.33
N VAL A 115 -14.99 -5.88 -12.26
CA VAL A 115 -15.49 -6.06 -10.89
C VAL A 115 -16.51 -5.00 -10.51
N SER A 116 -16.47 -3.80 -11.10
CA SER A 116 -17.56 -2.81 -10.97
C SER A 116 -18.92 -3.40 -11.37
N THR A 117 -18.97 -4.33 -12.32
CA THR A 117 -20.23 -5.05 -12.67
C THR A 117 -20.68 -6.00 -11.56
N TYR A 118 -19.76 -6.53 -10.72
CA TYR A 118 -20.13 -7.38 -9.58
C TYR A 118 -20.73 -6.53 -8.47
N VAL A 119 -20.16 -5.36 -8.21
CA VAL A 119 -20.72 -4.39 -7.25
C VAL A 119 -22.15 -4.02 -7.66
N LEU A 120 -22.36 -3.66 -8.93
CA LEU A 120 -23.70 -3.38 -9.46
C LEU A 120 -24.67 -4.55 -9.25
N LYS A 121 -24.25 -5.79 -9.56
CA LYS A 121 -25.09 -6.98 -9.33
C LYS A 121 -25.48 -7.14 -7.85
N GLY A 122 -24.54 -6.89 -6.93
CA GLY A 122 -24.82 -6.90 -5.50
C GLY A 122 -25.86 -5.86 -5.11
N ILE A 123 -25.73 -4.63 -5.62
CA ILE A 123 -26.70 -3.55 -5.39
C ILE A 123 -28.10 -3.94 -5.90
N LEU A 124 -28.21 -4.38 -7.14
CA LEU A 124 -29.50 -4.75 -7.77
C LEU A 124 -30.19 -5.95 -7.11
N ARG A 125 -29.43 -6.82 -6.43
CA ARG A 125 -29.96 -7.98 -5.70
C ARG A 125 -30.25 -7.69 -4.22
N GLY A 126 -29.90 -6.50 -3.71
CA GLY A 126 -30.03 -6.18 -2.29
C GLY A 126 -28.95 -6.83 -1.42
N GLU A 127 -27.82 -7.21 -1.97
CA GLU A 127 -26.73 -7.96 -1.32
C GLU A 127 -25.61 -7.00 -0.87
N LEU A 128 -25.85 -6.20 0.17
CA LEU A 128 -24.93 -5.15 0.63
C LEU A 128 -23.51 -5.67 0.90
N LEU A 129 -23.38 -6.76 1.66
CA LEU A 129 -22.06 -7.31 2.00
C LEU A 129 -21.29 -7.77 0.77
N TYR A 130 -21.97 -8.38 -0.19
CA TYR A 130 -21.38 -8.78 -1.46
C TYR A 130 -20.86 -7.57 -2.24
N ALA A 131 -21.70 -6.54 -2.41
CA ALA A 131 -21.34 -5.33 -3.12
C ALA A 131 -20.14 -4.63 -2.46
N ASN A 132 -20.18 -4.44 -1.13
CA ASN A 132 -19.11 -3.78 -0.39
C ASN A 132 -17.80 -4.56 -0.46
N THR A 133 -17.84 -5.90 -0.32
CA THR A 133 -16.63 -6.71 -0.38
C THR A 133 -15.87 -6.50 -1.70
N PHE A 134 -16.57 -6.54 -2.84
CA PHE A 134 -15.92 -6.33 -4.13
C PHE A 134 -15.52 -4.88 -4.38
N PHE A 135 -16.31 -3.93 -3.89
CA PHE A 135 -15.95 -2.53 -3.98
C PHE A 135 -14.68 -2.23 -3.18
N GLU A 136 -14.61 -2.66 -1.92
CA GLU A 136 -13.47 -2.38 -1.04
C GLU A 136 -12.19 -3.10 -1.45
N SER A 137 -12.30 -4.39 -1.76
CA SER A 137 -11.12 -5.22 -2.01
C SER A 137 -10.54 -5.11 -3.41
N ILE A 138 -11.32 -4.65 -4.40
CA ILE A 138 -10.88 -4.62 -5.79
C ILE A 138 -11.16 -3.26 -6.44
N VAL A 139 -12.41 -2.82 -6.56
CA VAL A 139 -12.72 -1.60 -7.33
C VAL A 139 -12.00 -0.38 -6.77
N ARG A 140 -12.05 -0.18 -5.45
CA ARG A 140 -11.38 0.96 -4.81
C ARG A 140 -9.85 0.83 -4.87
N GLU A 141 -9.30 -0.36 -4.72
CA GLU A 141 -7.85 -0.58 -4.81
C GLU A 141 -7.32 -0.34 -6.23
N GLU A 142 -8.04 -0.79 -7.27
CA GLU A 142 -7.64 -0.53 -8.65
C GLU A 142 -7.78 0.96 -9.02
N LEU A 143 -8.82 1.64 -8.51
CA LEU A 143 -8.91 3.10 -8.62
C LEU A 143 -7.69 3.78 -7.97
N TYR A 144 -7.32 3.38 -6.76
CA TYR A 144 -6.15 3.93 -6.07
C TYR A 144 -4.85 3.69 -6.83
N ARG A 145 -4.73 2.56 -7.51
CA ARG A 145 -3.61 2.28 -8.40
C ARG A 145 -3.55 3.28 -9.56
N LEU A 146 -4.67 3.54 -10.24
CA LEU A 146 -4.75 4.54 -11.31
C LEU A 146 -4.42 5.95 -10.80
N LEU A 147 -4.98 6.35 -9.66
CA LEU A 147 -4.70 7.63 -9.02
C LEU A 147 -3.23 7.77 -8.61
N THR A 148 -2.63 6.68 -8.13
CA THR A 148 -1.20 6.62 -7.79
C THR A 148 -0.33 6.82 -9.01
N TRP A 149 -0.65 6.20 -10.14
CA TRP A 149 0.09 6.43 -11.41
C TRP A 149 -0.06 7.86 -11.91
N ARG A 150 -1.20 8.50 -11.69
CA ARG A 150 -1.34 9.92 -11.98
C ARG A 150 -0.38 10.77 -11.16
N ILE A 151 -0.26 10.52 -9.84
CA ILE A 151 0.72 11.22 -9.00
C ILE A 151 2.14 10.94 -9.51
N GLY A 152 2.45 9.69 -9.84
CA GLY A 152 3.73 9.32 -10.43
C GLY A 152 4.05 10.14 -11.69
N ARG A 153 3.11 10.23 -12.63
CA ARG A 153 3.24 11.06 -13.82
C ARG A 153 3.49 12.54 -13.48
N ASP A 154 2.69 13.11 -12.57
CA ASP A 154 2.75 14.52 -12.22
C ASP A 154 4.04 14.89 -11.46
N THR A 155 4.73 13.91 -10.88
CA THR A 155 5.98 14.06 -10.10
C THR A 155 7.20 13.41 -10.77
N ASP A 156 7.09 13.03 -12.03
CA ASP A 156 8.15 12.29 -12.75
C ASP A 156 8.61 11.04 -11.96
N PHE A 157 7.65 10.32 -11.36
CA PHE A 157 7.88 9.11 -10.56
C PHE A 157 8.91 9.28 -9.43
N SER A 158 8.95 10.46 -8.83
CA SER A 158 9.90 10.83 -7.76
C SER A 158 9.24 11.03 -6.40
N LEU A 159 8.07 10.42 -6.15
CA LEU A 159 7.29 10.57 -4.92
C LEU A 159 6.68 9.25 -4.46
N SER A 160 6.60 9.07 -3.14
CA SER A 160 5.86 7.98 -2.49
C SER A 160 4.48 8.45 -2.04
N VAL A 161 3.42 7.70 -2.34
CA VAL A 161 2.06 7.93 -1.82
C VAL A 161 1.86 7.43 -0.39
N GLY A 162 2.89 6.83 0.19
CA GLY A 162 2.89 6.27 1.54
C GLY A 162 2.14 4.94 1.66
N LYS A 163 2.37 4.23 2.77
CA LYS A 163 1.71 2.96 3.07
C LYS A 163 0.19 3.15 3.12
N ALA A 164 -0.56 2.18 2.58
CA ALA A 164 -2.03 2.18 2.54
C ALA A 164 -2.60 3.47 1.91
N HIS A 165 -1.92 4.01 0.91
CA HIS A 165 -2.35 5.19 0.15
C HIS A 165 -2.62 6.45 0.99
N LYS A 166 -2.03 6.55 2.20
CA LYS A 166 -2.34 7.60 3.19
C LYS A 166 -2.15 9.04 2.72
N ARG A 167 -1.43 9.25 1.61
CA ARG A 167 -1.21 10.57 1.02
C ARG A 167 -2.17 10.90 -0.13
N LEU A 168 -2.97 9.95 -0.64
CA LEU A 168 -3.90 10.20 -1.75
C LEU A 168 -4.87 11.37 -1.48
N PRO A 169 -5.48 11.52 -0.27
CA PRO A 169 -6.39 12.63 -0.01
C PRO A 169 -5.78 14.03 -0.17
N ALA A 170 -4.45 14.16 -0.13
CA ALA A 170 -3.78 15.43 -0.38
C ALA A 170 -3.74 15.82 -1.86
N TYR A 171 -4.04 14.90 -2.78
CA TYR A 171 -3.97 15.09 -4.23
C TYR A 171 -5.33 15.01 -4.93
N PHE A 172 -6.33 14.43 -4.27
CA PHE A 172 -7.64 14.19 -4.87
C PHE A 172 -8.75 14.59 -3.91
N GLU A 173 -9.53 15.60 -4.29
CA GLU A 173 -10.73 16.01 -3.58
C GLU A 173 -11.84 14.95 -3.75
N GLY A 174 -12.66 14.78 -2.71
CA GLY A 174 -13.83 13.90 -2.74
C GLY A 174 -13.53 12.41 -2.64
N ILE A 175 -12.28 12.02 -2.39
CA ILE A 175 -11.90 10.61 -2.19
C ILE A 175 -12.64 10.00 -0.97
N GLU A 176 -13.04 10.81 -0.01
CA GLU A 176 -13.78 10.42 1.19
C GLU A 176 -15.16 9.83 0.84
N SER A 177 -15.76 10.25 -0.27
CA SER A 177 -17.06 9.74 -0.74
C SER A 177 -17.02 8.26 -1.14
N LEU A 178 -15.82 7.71 -1.38
CA LEU A 178 -15.62 6.29 -1.66
C LEU A 178 -15.77 5.39 -0.42
N TYR A 179 -15.99 5.96 0.75
CA TYR A 179 -16.09 5.25 2.03
C TYR A 179 -17.51 5.19 2.60
N ASP A 180 -18.49 5.85 1.98
CA ASP A 180 -19.88 5.73 2.39
C ASP A 180 -20.50 4.45 1.83
N LEU A 181 -20.31 3.36 2.53
CA LEU A 181 -20.78 2.02 2.19
C LEU A 181 -21.81 1.52 3.22
N SER A 182 -22.48 2.43 3.93
CA SER A 182 -23.40 2.11 5.01
C SER A 182 -24.67 1.40 4.53
N ASP A 183 -25.08 1.68 3.31
CA ASP A 183 -26.21 1.04 2.64
C ASP A 183 -25.97 0.92 1.13
N LEU A 184 -26.94 0.31 0.42
CA LEU A 184 -26.84 0.10 -1.02
C LEU A 184 -26.83 1.42 -1.82
N THR A 185 -27.46 2.47 -1.29
CA THR A 185 -27.48 3.79 -1.93
C THR A 185 -26.09 4.44 -1.84
N GLY A 186 -25.47 4.42 -0.67
CA GLY A 186 -24.10 4.89 -0.46
C GLY A 186 -23.10 4.11 -1.30
N THR A 187 -23.23 2.77 -1.35
CA THR A 187 -22.38 1.93 -2.23
C THR A 187 -22.55 2.29 -3.70
N GLY A 188 -23.76 2.55 -4.15
CA GLY A 188 -24.06 2.99 -5.54
C GLY A 188 -23.42 4.36 -5.84
N GLN A 189 -23.49 5.28 -4.92
CA GLN A 189 -22.86 6.59 -5.04
C GLN A 189 -21.33 6.49 -5.08
N ALA A 190 -20.75 5.66 -4.21
CA ALA A 190 -19.32 5.38 -4.21
C ALA A 190 -18.86 4.76 -5.54
N LEU A 191 -19.61 3.78 -6.07
CA LEU A 191 -19.32 3.18 -7.37
C LEU A 191 -19.42 4.22 -8.51
N SER A 192 -20.47 5.04 -8.52
CA SER A 192 -20.62 6.12 -9.51
C SER A 192 -19.46 7.11 -9.46
N THR A 193 -19.04 7.50 -8.27
CA THR A 193 -17.88 8.39 -8.06
C THR A 193 -16.60 7.75 -8.55
N ALA A 194 -16.37 6.48 -8.24
CA ALA A 194 -15.18 5.75 -8.68
C ALA A 194 -15.10 5.66 -10.21
N LEU A 195 -16.22 5.34 -10.86
CA LEU A 195 -16.32 5.31 -12.32
C LEU A 195 -16.03 6.68 -12.94
N LYS A 196 -16.59 7.75 -12.37
CA LYS A 196 -16.31 9.10 -12.85
C LYS A 196 -14.84 9.45 -12.73
N MET A 197 -14.22 9.23 -11.56
CA MET A 197 -12.80 9.51 -11.36
C MET A 197 -11.92 8.74 -12.34
N ALA A 198 -12.21 7.46 -12.58
CA ALA A 198 -11.46 6.65 -13.54
C ALA A 198 -11.62 7.17 -14.98
N ASN A 199 -12.85 7.45 -15.42
CA ASN A 199 -13.11 7.95 -16.77
C ASN A 199 -12.49 9.34 -17.03
N ASP A 200 -12.50 10.23 -16.03
CA ASP A 200 -11.87 11.56 -16.15
C ASP A 200 -10.33 11.45 -16.22
N LEU A 201 -9.77 10.43 -15.59
CA LEU A 201 -8.33 10.22 -15.50
C LEU A 201 -7.72 9.51 -16.70
N LEU A 202 -8.35 8.43 -17.19
CA LEU A 202 -7.78 7.50 -18.15
C LEU A 202 -7.28 8.13 -19.45
N PRO A 203 -8.01 9.08 -20.10
CA PRO A 203 -7.55 9.67 -21.37
C PRO A 203 -6.20 10.38 -21.23
N SER A 204 -6.06 11.22 -20.20
CA SER A 204 -4.82 11.96 -19.97
C SER A 204 -3.69 11.04 -19.52
N LEU A 205 -3.98 10.09 -18.62
CA LEU A 205 -2.99 9.16 -18.10
C LEU A 205 -2.42 8.25 -19.20
N SER A 206 -3.27 7.68 -20.05
CA SER A 206 -2.85 6.83 -21.17
C SER A 206 -2.01 7.63 -22.19
N HIS A 207 -2.43 8.83 -22.55
CA HIS A 207 -1.70 9.70 -23.45
C HIS A 207 -0.29 10.02 -22.91
N ASP A 208 -0.22 10.51 -21.68
CA ASP A 208 1.03 11.01 -21.10
C ASP A 208 2.02 9.88 -20.78
N LEU A 209 1.51 8.70 -20.44
CA LEU A 209 2.34 7.50 -20.21
C LEU A 209 2.62 6.72 -21.50
N GLN A 210 2.04 7.13 -22.65
CA GLN A 210 2.15 6.41 -23.94
C GLN A 210 1.65 4.97 -23.84
N LEU A 211 0.55 4.77 -23.11
CA LEU A 211 -0.13 3.50 -22.93
C LEU A 211 -1.48 3.54 -23.68
N THR A 212 -2.06 2.37 -23.91
CA THR A 212 -3.36 2.25 -24.60
C THR A 212 -4.36 1.49 -23.74
N TYR A 213 -5.66 1.63 -23.99
CA TYR A 213 -6.71 0.83 -23.38
C TYR A 213 -7.92 0.75 -24.33
N ASP A 214 -8.82 -0.21 -24.12
CA ASP A 214 -10.05 -0.34 -24.89
C ASP A 214 -11.08 0.70 -24.44
N VAL A 215 -11.02 1.89 -25.04
CA VAL A 215 -11.92 3.02 -24.78
C VAL A 215 -13.38 2.60 -24.93
N ALA A 216 -13.71 1.86 -26.00
CA ALA A 216 -15.08 1.47 -26.28
C ALA A 216 -15.65 0.50 -25.24
N SER A 217 -14.85 -0.39 -24.69
CA SER A 217 -15.27 -1.28 -23.59
C SER A 217 -15.46 -0.51 -22.29
N VAL A 218 -14.59 0.43 -21.98
CA VAL A 218 -14.68 1.32 -20.80
C VAL A 218 -15.97 2.14 -20.86
N GLU A 219 -16.24 2.81 -21.98
CA GLU A 219 -17.45 3.62 -22.19
C GLU A 219 -18.73 2.77 -22.07
N ARG A 220 -18.79 1.62 -22.77
CA ARG A 220 -19.95 0.71 -22.70
C ARG A 220 -20.22 0.21 -21.28
N THR A 221 -19.17 -0.15 -20.55
CA THR A 221 -19.30 -0.66 -19.17
C THR A 221 -19.77 0.43 -18.23
N THR A 222 -19.18 1.62 -18.33
CA THR A 222 -19.59 2.80 -17.56
C THR A 222 -21.05 3.14 -17.80
N ASP A 223 -21.45 3.27 -19.05
CA ASP A 223 -22.82 3.59 -19.45
C ASP A 223 -23.82 2.54 -18.95
N TYR A 224 -23.45 1.26 -19.06
CA TYR A 224 -24.29 0.17 -18.55
C TYR A 224 -24.51 0.29 -17.05
N ILE A 225 -23.44 0.49 -16.27
CA ILE A 225 -23.53 0.57 -14.82
C ILE A 225 -24.35 1.79 -14.39
N LEU A 226 -24.02 2.98 -14.94
CA LEU A 226 -24.68 4.23 -14.54
C LEU A 226 -26.17 4.30 -14.89
N ARG A 227 -26.64 3.57 -15.91
CA ARG A 227 -28.07 3.46 -16.23
C ARG A 227 -28.85 2.58 -15.26
N GLN A 228 -28.18 1.74 -14.49
CA GLN A 228 -28.82 0.77 -13.58
C GLN A 228 -28.77 1.24 -12.12
N LEU A 229 -27.87 2.17 -11.78
CA LEU A 229 -27.83 2.85 -10.49
C LEU A 229 -28.88 3.95 -10.39
#